data_5af347e03e3fe21e5703d35acdac0b2d
#
_entry.id   5af347e03e3fe21e5703d35acdac0b2d
#
_cell.length_a   1.000
_cell.length_b   1.000
_cell.length_c   1.000
_cell.angle_alpha   90.00
_cell.angle_beta   90.00
_cell.angle_gamma   90.00
#
_symmetry.space_group_name_H-M   'P 1'
#
loop_
_entity.id
_entity.type
_entity.pdbx_description
1 polymer ?
#
loop_
_entity_poly.entity_id
_entity_poly.type
_entity_poly.pdbx_seq_one_letter_code
_entity_poly.pdbx_strand_id
1 'polypeptide(L)'
;MFLFSAIGIKAQSLVAHKGKVKDGYNFWLYQPKEINTPKPVVIFLHGASLCGRDMNKVRRYGTIDAVEKGRQIEAFVLAPQNPGGAWKPEKLMNVLDWVKDNHKVDTTRIYVLGMSLGGYGTIDFATTYPDKVTAAMAFCGGGTKKYYSTLTQVPLWIVHGTADRAVSVKQSDIVVNAMKKCEGGAPRLHYDRIAGMSHSAPARIFYMKECYEWLFEHCLTDSARTVAPKFTISNQTLRTAYRDLSSRKQIGLIKH
;
A
#
# COMPACT_ATOMS: atom_id res chain seq x y z
N MET A 1 37.30 -24.35 18.72
CA MET A 1 36.50 -23.34 19.41
C MET A 1 35.56 -22.70 18.38
N PHE A 2 34.36 -23.23 18.26
CA PHE A 2 33.35 -22.73 17.32
C PHE A 2 32.64 -21.54 17.95
N LEU A 3 32.88 -20.34 17.42
CA LEU A 3 32.10 -19.17 17.76
C LEU A 3 30.69 -19.33 17.12
N PHE A 4 29.70 -19.71 17.91
CA PHE A 4 28.31 -19.53 17.55
C PHE A 4 28.01 -18.02 17.61
N SER A 5 28.00 -17.35 16.46
CA SER A 5 27.39 -16.03 16.39
C SER A 5 25.91 -16.21 16.66
N ALA A 6 25.45 -15.72 17.80
CA ALA A 6 24.01 -15.64 18.08
C ALA A 6 23.37 -14.76 17.01
N ILE A 7 22.64 -15.40 16.07
CA ILE A 7 21.78 -14.69 15.11
C ILE A 7 20.65 -14.09 15.96
N GLY A 8 20.81 -12.83 16.30
CA GLY A 8 19.80 -12.09 17.06
C GLY A 8 18.54 -11.95 16.21
N ILE A 9 17.54 -12.79 16.46
CA ILE A 9 16.20 -12.62 15.90
C ILE A 9 15.66 -11.30 16.47
N LYS A 10 15.68 -10.24 15.67
CA LYS A 10 15.01 -9.00 16.05
C LYS A 10 13.50 -9.23 16.07
N ALA A 11 12.86 -8.88 17.18
CA ALA A 11 11.40 -8.89 17.26
C ALA A 11 10.81 -7.91 16.25
N GLN A 12 9.63 -8.21 15.75
CA GLN A 12 8.80 -7.24 14.99
C GLN A 12 8.75 -5.90 15.74
N SER A 13 8.79 -4.80 15.02
CA SER A 13 8.71 -3.48 15.62
C SER A 13 7.88 -2.52 14.78
N LEU A 14 7.22 -1.59 15.45
CA LEU A 14 6.50 -0.47 14.84
C LEU A 14 7.01 0.82 15.49
N VAL A 15 7.68 1.66 14.70
CA VAL A 15 8.38 2.86 15.18
C VAL A 15 7.85 4.11 14.48
N ALA A 16 7.61 5.16 15.26
CA ALA A 16 7.24 6.48 14.74
C ALA A 16 8.49 7.31 14.41
N HIS A 17 8.53 7.86 13.22
CA HIS A 17 9.60 8.73 12.74
C HIS A 17 9.05 10.14 12.49
N LYS A 18 9.47 11.12 13.32
CA LYS A 18 9.05 12.52 13.23
C LYS A 18 10.23 13.38 12.84
N GLY A 19 10.06 14.27 11.85
CA GLY A 19 11.09 15.22 11.41
C GLY A 19 12.36 14.58 10.87
N LYS A 20 12.33 13.30 10.49
CA LYS A 20 13.51 12.57 10.02
C LYS A 20 13.86 12.83 8.57
N VAL A 21 12.89 13.25 7.76
CA VAL A 21 13.05 13.42 6.32
C VAL A 21 12.74 14.86 5.94
N LYS A 22 13.76 15.57 5.43
CA LYS A 22 13.56 16.91 4.87
C LYS A 22 12.61 16.80 3.67
N ASP A 23 11.64 17.69 3.59
CA ASP A 23 10.63 17.70 2.53
C ASP A 23 9.88 16.36 2.37
N GLY A 24 9.75 15.59 3.47
CA GLY A 24 9.01 14.34 3.55
C GLY A 24 7.80 14.43 4.47
N TYR A 25 7.17 13.30 4.68
CA TYR A 25 6.12 13.12 5.70
C TYR A 25 6.73 12.55 6.97
N ASN A 26 6.13 12.82 8.14
CA ASN A 26 6.28 11.96 9.31
C ASN A 26 5.64 10.61 9.01
N PHE A 27 6.16 9.52 9.55
CA PHE A 27 5.68 8.19 9.19
C PHE A 27 5.85 7.18 10.33
N TRP A 28 5.03 6.13 10.29
CA TRP A 28 5.26 4.90 11.02
C TRP A 28 5.98 3.91 10.10
N LEU A 29 6.95 3.20 10.64
CA LEU A 29 7.64 2.12 9.95
C LEU A 29 7.48 0.83 10.77
N TYR A 30 6.75 -0.14 10.18
CA TYR A 30 6.77 -1.51 10.68
C TYR A 30 7.94 -2.25 10.07
N GLN A 31 8.64 -3.00 10.91
CA GLN A 31 9.74 -3.86 10.54
C GLN A 31 9.35 -5.32 10.79
N PRO A 32 9.45 -6.20 9.78
CA PRO A 32 9.15 -7.62 9.96
C PRO A 32 10.16 -8.29 10.90
N LYS A 33 9.85 -9.53 11.30
CA LYS A 33 10.68 -10.28 12.24
C LYS A 33 12.08 -10.58 11.68
N GLU A 34 12.14 -10.98 10.41
CA GLU A 34 13.38 -11.32 9.73
C GLU A 34 13.87 -10.15 8.88
N ILE A 35 15.06 -9.60 9.16
CA ILE A 35 15.66 -8.47 8.43
C ILE A 35 17.11 -8.70 8.03
N ASN A 36 17.59 -9.93 8.14
CA ASN A 36 18.97 -10.28 7.79
C ASN A 36 19.20 -10.22 6.26
N THR A 37 18.14 -10.46 5.48
CA THR A 37 18.11 -10.34 4.02
C THR A 37 17.32 -9.09 3.63
N PRO A 38 17.56 -8.52 2.42
CA PRO A 38 16.76 -7.43 1.89
C PRO A 38 15.26 -7.79 1.88
N LYS A 39 14.41 -6.87 2.34
CA LYS A 39 12.95 -7.06 2.42
C LYS A 39 12.21 -6.08 1.51
N PRO A 40 11.06 -6.49 0.97
CA PRO A 40 10.16 -5.60 0.24
C PRO A 40 9.72 -4.40 1.10
N VAL A 41 9.21 -3.37 0.42
CA VAL A 41 8.51 -2.24 1.07
C VAL A 41 7.07 -2.19 0.59
N VAL A 42 6.14 -2.07 1.53
CA VAL A 42 4.72 -1.77 1.28
C VAL A 42 4.43 -0.37 1.78
N ILE A 43 4.10 0.54 0.88
CA ILE A 43 3.72 1.92 1.20
C ILE A 43 2.20 1.96 1.36
N PHE A 44 1.72 2.29 2.56
CA PHE A 44 0.30 2.44 2.86
C PHE A 44 -0.10 3.90 2.89
N LEU A 45 -1.02 4.31 2.01
CA LEU A 45 -1.54 5.67 1.91
C LEU A 45 -2.99 5.72 2.44
N HIS A 46 -3.18 6.43 3.54
CA HIS A 46 -4.48 6.55 4.19
C HIS A 46 -5.43 7.54 3.48
N GLY A 47 -6.72 7.42 3.76
CA GLY A 47 -7.75 8.34 3.29
C GLY A 47 -7.82 9.64 4.09
N ALA A 48 -8.63 10.58 3.62
CA ALA A 48 -8.77 11.94 4.19
C ALA A 48 -9.18 11.95 5.67
N SER A 49 -9.95 10.96 6.13
CA SER A 49 -10.40 10.85 7.53
C SER A 49 -9.26 10.71 8.55
N LEU A 50 -8.08 10.26 8.10
CA LEU A 50 -6.90 10.12 8.96
C LEU A 50 -5.92 11.28 8.82
N CYS A 51 -6.19 12.27 7.97
CA CYS A 51 -5.35 13.45 7.84
C CYS A 51 -5.20 14.20 9.17
N GLY A 52 -4.06 14.87 9.34
CA GLY A 52 -3.72 15.68 10.48
C GLY A 52 -2.28 15.47 10.96
N ARG A 53 -1.93 16.12 12.07
CA ARG A 53 -0.57 16.08 12.63
C ARG A 53 -0.38 14.97 13.69
N ASP A 54 -1.48 14.39 14.18
CA ASP A 54 -1.41 13.25 15.09
C ASP A 54 -1.09 11.97 14.31
N MET A 55 0.12 11.46 14.50
CA MET A 55 0.59 10.26 13.84
C MET A 55 -0.18 8.98 14.23
N ASN A 56 -0.86 8.97 15.39
CA ASN A 56 -1.66 7.81 15.80
C ASN A 56 -2.92 7.63 14.95
N LYS A 57 -3.33 8.66 14.19
CA LYS A 57 -4.47 8.53 13.29
C LYS A 57 -4.28 7.46 12.23
N VAL A 58 -3.07 7.35 11.64
CA VAL A 58 -2.79 6.34 10.58
C VAL A 58 -2.91 4.90 11.09
N ARG A 59 -2.92 4.68 12.41
CA ARG A 59 -3.08 3.39 13.07
C ARG A 59 -4.54 3.00 13.36
N ARG A 60 -5.52 3.83 12.94
CA ARG A 60 -6.93 3.56 13.22
C ARG A 60 -7.57 2.55 12.27
N TYR A 61 -7.07 2.44 11.05
CA TYR A 61 -7.45 1.42 10.07
C TYR A 61 -6.34 1.25 9.02
N GLY A 62 -6.44 0.20 8.21
CA GLY A 62 -5.52 -0.05 7.10
C GLY A 62 -4.37 -0.96 7.49
N THR A 63 -3.29 -0.92 6.73
CA THR A 63 -2.18 -1.89 6.85
C THR A 63 -1.54 -1.90 8.23
N ILE A 64 -1.34 -0.74 8.88
CA ILE A 64 -0.76 -0.70 10.23
C ILE A 64 -1.71 -1.32 11.26
N ASP A 65 -3.01 -1.00 11.22
CA ASP A 65 -3.99 -1.62 12.12
C ASP A 65 -4.09 -3.14 11.89
N ALA A 66 -3.97 -3.59 10.63
CA ALA A 66 -3.93 -5.01 10.29
C ALA A 66 -2.73 -5.72 10.93
N VAL A 67 -1.53 -5.12 10.85
CA VAL A 67 -0.31 -5.61 11.51
C VAL A 67 -0.49 -5.66 13.02
N GLU A 68 -1.00 -4.59 13.63
CA GLU A 68 -1.26 -4.54 15.08
C GLU A 68 -2.29 -5.58 15.53
N LYS A 69 -3.16 -6.04 14.63
CA LYS A 69 -4.13 -7.13 14.86
C LYS A 69 -3.60 -8.52 14.50
N GLY A 70 -2.33 -8.61 14.12
CA GLY A 70 -1.66 -9.90 13.90
C GLY A 70 -1.48 -10.29 12.43
N ARG A 71 -1.83 -9.42 11.44
CA ARG A 71 -1.50 -9.67 10.04
C ARG A 71 0.02 -9.76 9.88
N GLN A 72 0.51 -10.92 9.49
CA GLN A 72 1.91 -11.11 9.17
C GLN A 72 2.19 -10.54 7.77
N ILE A 73 3.15 -9.63 7.69
CA ILE A 73 3.59 -9.01 6.44
C ILE A 73 5.12 -9.07 6.44
N GLU A 74 5.69 -9.89 5.57
CA GLU A 74 7.15 -10.09 5.45
C GLU A 74 7.81 -8.99 4.60
N ALA A 75 7.47 -7.75 4.93
CA ALA A 75 7.96 -6.53 4.31
C ALA A 75 8.06 -5.40 5.34
N PHE A 76 8.85 -4.39 5.08
CA PHE A 76 8.68 -3.11 5.76
C PHE A 76 7.32 -2.51 5.35
N VAL A 77 6.55 -2.01 6.34
CA VAL A 77 5.35 -1.23 6.03
C VAL A 77 5.61 0.22 6.37
N LEU A 78 5.69 1.03 5.33
CA LEU A 78 5.87 2.47 5.41
C LEU A 78 4.49 3.14 5.37
N ALA A 79 4.10 3.77 6.46
CA ALA A 79 2.82 4.44 6.61
C ALA A 79 3.00 5.94 6.92
N PRO A 80 3.12 6.78 5.90
CA PRO A 80 3.24 8.22 6.09
C PRO A 80 1.96 8.82 6.66
N GLN A 81 2.10 9.89 7.46
CA GLN A 81 1.00 10.70 7.99
C GLN A 81 0.85 11.97 7.16
N ASN A 82 -0.22 12.04 6.38
CA ASN A 82 -0.54 13.25 5.62
C ASN A 82 -1.19 14.31 6.54
N PRO A 83 -0.62 15.51 6.66
CA PRO A 83 -1.23 16.57 7.47
C PRO A 83 -2.52 17.12 6.86
N GLY A 84 -2.74 16.93 5.53
CA GLY A 84 -3.89 17.39 4.77
C GLY A 84 -3.54 17.70 3.32
N GLY A 85 -4.56 17.80 2.47
CA GLY A 85 -4.41 18.02 1.04
C GLY A 85 -4.04 16.74 0.27
N ALA A 86 -3.76 16.89 -1.02
CA ALA A 86 -3.35 15.78 -1.88
C ALA A 86 -2.00 15.19 -1.43
N TRP A 87 -1.85 13.88 -1.61
CA TRP A 87 -0.54 13.24 -1.46
C TRP A 87 0.44 13.81 -2.49
N LYS A 88 1.68 14.04 -2.06
CA LYS A 88 2.75 14.55 -2.91
C LYS A 88 3.72 13.41 -3.24
N PRO A 89 3.79 12.94 -4.50
CA PRO A 89 4.67 11.84 -4.89
C PRO A 89 6.14 12.08 -4.50
N GLU A 90 6.63 13.31 -4.63
CA GLU A 90 8.01 13.67 -4.31
C GLU A 90 8.30 13.50 -2.81
N LYS A 91 7.35 13.90 -1.94
CA LYS A 91 7.47 13.73 -0.49
C LYS A 91 7.43 12.26 -0.07
N LEU A 92 6.64 11.44 -0.78
CA LEU A 92 6.59 9.99 -0.57
C LEU A 92 7.91 9.34 -0.98
N MET A 93 8.50 9.77 -2.11
CA MET A 93 9.79 9.28 -2.57
C MET A 93 10.90 9.62 -1.59
N ASN A 94 10.95 10.87 -1.07
CA ASN A 94 11.94 11.26 -0.07
C ASN A 94 11.89 10.36 1.18
N VAL A 95 10.67 9.98 1.63
CA VAL A 95 10.53 9.06 2.77
C VAL A 95 10.95 7.64 2.40
N LEU A 96 10.62 7.17 1.20
CA LEU A 96 11.08 5.86 0.71
C LEU A 96 12.60 5.80 0.60
N ASP A 97 13.25 6.84 0.09
CA ASP A 97 14.70 6.93 -0.02
C ASP A 97 15.34 6.86 1.37
N TRP A 98 14.80 7.58 2.35
CA TRP A 98 15.26 7.46 3.73
C TRP A 98 15.16 6.00 4.25
N VAL A 99 14.07 5.29 3.96
CA VAL A 99 13.92 3.87 4.36
C VAL A 99 14.98 3.00 3.70
N LYS A 100 15.24 3.19 2.41
CA LYS A 100 16.29 2.47 1.66
C LYS A 100 17.70 2.71 2.21
N ASP A 101 17.98 3.94 2.61
CA ASP A 101 19.31 4.32 3.15
C ASP A 101 19.55 3.77 4.56
N ASN A 102 18.50 3.53 5.34
CA ASN A 102 18.58 3.11 6.73
C ASN A 102 18.25 1.63 6.99
N HIS A 103 17.74 0.91 5.99
CA HIS A 103 17.32 -0.49 6.10
C HIS A 103 17.73 -1.31 4.87
N LYS A 104 17.85 -2.62 5.04
CA LYS A 104 18.10 -3.56 3.93
C LYS A 104 16.82 -3.76 3.13
N VAL A 105 16.58 -2.89 2.16
CA VAL A 105 15.41 -2.92 1.28
C VAL A 105 15.72 -3.68 -0.02
N ASP A 106 14.80 -4.55 -0.43
CA ASP A 106 14.76 -5.09 -1.77
C ASP A 106 14.11 -4.06 -2.72
N THR A 107 14.93 -3.31 -3.44
CA THR A 107 14.49 -2.23 -4.33
C THR A 107 13.74 -2.72 -5.57
N THR A 108 13.76 -4.02 -5.84
CA THR A 108 12.97 -4.64 -6.91
C THR A 108 11.53 -4.98 -6.49
N ARG A 109 11.20 -4.78 -5.19
CA ARG A 109 9.93 -5.17 -4.58
C ARG A 109 9.35 -4.05 -3.73
N ILE A 110 8.98 -2.94 -4.37
CA ILE A 110 8.36 -1.77 -3.76
C ILE A 110 6.90 -1.66 -4.21
N TYR A 111 5.99 -1.74 -3.26
CA TYR A 111 4.55 -1.76 -3.50
C TYR A 111 3.89 -0.54 -2.87
N VAL A 112 2.78 -0.10 -3.48
CA VAL A 112 1.98 0.99 -2.91
C VAL A 112 0.51 0.62 -2.94
N LEU A 113 -0.18 0.87 -1.81
CA LEU A 113 -1.62 0.68 -1.74
C LEU A 113 -2.27 1.78 -0.90
N GLY A 114 -3.49 2.13 -1.26
CA GLY A 114 -4.21 3.19 -0.56
C GLY A 114 -5.67 3.28 -0.93
N MET A 115 -6.43 4.01 -0.11
CA MET A 115 -7.86 4.14 -0.24
C MET A 115 -8.30 5.60 -0.25
N SER A 116 -9.33 5.94 -1.05
CA SER A 116 -9.90 7.28 -1.12
C SER A 116 -8.82 8.30 -1.52
N LEU A 117 -8.54 9.31 -0.69
CA LEU A 117 -7.38 10.19 -0.89
C LEU A 117 -6.07 9.40 -1.07
N GLY A 118 -5.90 8.28 -0.32
CA GLY A 118 -4.76 7.38 -0.49
C GLY A 118 -4.80 6.60 -1.81
N GLY A 119 -5.98 6.29 -2.33
CA GLY A 119 -6.16 5.70 -3.66
C GLY A 119 -5.69 6.64 -4.77
N TYR A 120 -6.00 7.94 -4.65
CA TYR A 120 -5.43 8.98 -5.53
C TYR A 120 -3.91 9.05 -5.41
N GLY A 121 -3.41 9.07 -4.16
CA GLY A 121 -1.96 9.09 -3.90
C GLY A 121 -1.25 7.89 -4.49
N THR A 122 -1.86 6.70 -4.44
CA THR A 122 -1.34 5.46 -5.02
C THR A 122 -1.19 5.58 -6.53
N ILE A 123 -2.24 6.01 -7.23
CA ILE A 123 -2.22 6.18 -8.69
C ILE A 123 -1.22 7.26 -9.09
N ASP A 124 -1.22 8.40 -8.40
CA ASP A 124 -0.32 9.51 -8.71
C ASP A 124 1.15 9.15 -8.45
N PHE A 125 1.44 8.42 -7.36
CA PHE A 125 2.80 7.95 -7.07
C PHE A 125 3.29 6.94 -8.10
N ALA A 126 2.47 5.93 -8.43
CA ALA A 126 2.80 4.93 -9.45
C ALA A 126 2.96 5.54 -10.85
N THR A 127 2.13 6.55 -11.20
CA THR A 127 2.26 7.28 -12.47
C THR A 127 3.54 8.12 -12.54
N THR A 128 3.96 8.71 -11.40
CA THR A 128 5.15 9.57 -11.32
C THR A 128 6.44 8.76 -11.31
N TYR A 129 6.45 7.59 -10.65
CA TYR A 129 7.64 6.74 -10.47
C TYR A 129 7.38 5.29 -10.91
N PRO A 130 7.02 5.07 -12.20
CA PRO A 130 6.64 3.75 -12.69
C PRO A 130 7.80 2.74 -12.68
N ASP A 131 9.04 3.23 -12.73
CA ASP A 131 10.28 2.45 -12.66
C ASP A 131 10.68 2.08 -11.21
N LYS A 132 10.02 2.64 -10.21
CA LYS A 132 10.25 2.34 -8.79
C LYS A 132 9.14 1.50 -8.17
N VAL A 133 7.92 1.56 -8.73
CA VAL A 133 6.76 0.84 -8.18
C VAL A 133 6.63 -0.52 -8.86
N THR A 134 6.70 -1.58 -8.06
CA THR A 134 6.60 -2.96 -8.53
C THR A 134 5.17 -3.37 -8.86
N ALA A 135 4.22 -3.05 -7.96
CA ALA A 135 2.79 -3.20 -8.17
C ALA A 135 2.02 -2.22 -7.26
N ALA A 136 0.79 -1.92 -7.63
CA ALA A 136 -0.05 -0.97 -6.91
C ALA A 136 -1.48 -1.46 -6.75
N MET A 137 -2.12 -1.14 -5.59
CA MET A 137 -3.55 -1.37 -5.35
C MET A 137 -4.23 -0.05 -4.95
N ALA A 138 -5.20 0.41 -5.73
CA ALA A 138 -5.93 1.65 -5.47
C ALA A 138 -7.40 1.38 -5.19
N PHE A 139 -7.87 1.79 -3.99
CA PHE A 139 -9.25 1.55 -3.56
C PHE A 139 -10.04 2.84 -3.53
N CYS A 140 -11.21 2.85 -4.18
CA CYS A 140 -12.19 3.95 -4.27
C CYS A 140 -11.51 5.33 -4.41
N GLY A 141 -10.56 5.44 -5.33
CA GLY A 141 -9.83 6.66 -5.68
C GLY A 141 -9.94 6.99 -7.16
N GLY A 142 -9.01 7.80 -7.60
CA GLY A 142 -8.81 8.19 -8.99
C GLY A 142 -7.35 8.62 -9.17
N GLY A 143 -7.08 9.48 -10.13
CA GLY A 143 -5.76 10.09 -10.32
C GLY A 143 -5.90 11.58 -10.62
N THR A 144 -4.87 12.35 -10.34
CA THR A 144 -4.82 13.80 -10.60
C THR A 144 -3.94 14.16 -11.79
N LYS A 145 -3.28 13.17 -12.39
CA LYS A 145 -2.37 13.39 -13.52
C LYS A 145 -3.16 13.61 -14.81
N LYS A 146 -2.59 14.42 -15.69
CA LYS A 146 -3.16 14.69 -17.02
C LYS A 146 -3.08 13.47 -17.94
N TYR A 147 -2.02 12.66 -17.79
CA TYR A 147 -1.75 11.48 -18.61
C TYR A 147 -1.37 10.29 -17.74
N TYR A 148 -1.75 9.08 -18.17
CA TYR A 148 -1.50 7.82 -17.46
C TYR A 148 -0.70 6.82 -18.29
N SER A 149 -0.02 7.28 -19.37
CA SER A 149 0.77 6.37 -20.23
C SER A 149 1.89 5.67 -19.47
N THR A 150 2.55 6.34 -18.53
CA THR A 150 3.61 5.74 -17.70
C THR A 150 3.07 4.68 -16.74
N LEU A 151 1.81 4.79 -16.32
CA LEU A 151 1.16 3.83 -15.42
C LEU A 151 1.01 2.43 -16.06
N THR A 152 1.05 2.34 -17.41
CA THR A 152 1.04 1.05 -18.12
C THR A 152 2.27 0.18 -17.83
N GLN A 153 3.30 0.72 -17.18
CA GLN A 153 4.47 -0.03 -16.73
C GLN A 153 4.25 -0.73 -15.38
N VAL A 154 3.17 -0.39 -14.65
CA VAL A 154 2.92 -0.86 -13.29
C VAL A 154 1.72 -1.80 -13.26
N PRO A 155 1.86 -3.05 -12.78
CA PRO A 155 0.73 -3.89 -12.41
C PRO A 155 -0.18 -3.15 -11.42
N LEU A 156 -1.41 -2.86 -11.85
CA LEU A 156 -2.34 -2.05 -11.09
C LEU A 156 -3.66 -2.79 -10.85
N TRP A 157 -4.06 -2.88 -9.60
CA TRP A 157 -5.37 -3.38 -9.21
C TRP A 157 -6.21 -2.25 -8.62
N ILE A 158 -7.31 -1.93 -9.30
CA ILE A 158 -8.28 -0.93 -8.84
C ILE A 158 -9.52 -1.63 -8.31
N VAL A 159 -10.02 -1.19 -7.15
CA VAL A 159 -11.31 -1.66 -6.58
C VAL A 159 -12.17 -0.44 -6.29
N HIS A 160 -13.39 -0.39 -6.83
CA HIS A 160 -14.32 0.70 -6.60
C HIS A 160 -15.77 0.23 -6.60
N GLY A 161 -16.55 0.71 -5.64
CA GLY A 161 -17.95 0.39 -5.52
C GLY A 161 -18.88 1.37 -6.26
N THR A 162 -19.94 0.87 -6.91
CA THR A 162 -20.86 1.73 -7.64
C THR A 162 -21.81 2.54 -6.74
N ALA A 163 -21.95 2.16 -5.45
CA ALA A 163 -22.70 2.91 -4.45
C ALA A 163 -21.83 3.84 -3.59
N ASP A 164 -20.60 4.12 -4.04
CA ASP A 164 -19.71 5.10 -3.41
C ASP A 164 -20.27 6.51 -3.56
N ARG A 165 -20.65 7.13 -2.41
CA ARG A 165 -21.20 8.48 -2.34
C ARG A 165 -20.14 9.55 -2.00
N ALA A 166 -18.94 9.15 -1.61
CA ALA A 166 -17.85 10.07 -1.26
C ALA A 166 -16.93 10.35 -2.45
N VAL A 167 -16.58 9.32 -3.21
CA VAL A 167 -15.80 9.41 -4.44
C VAL A 167 -16.57 8.68 -5.54
N SER A 168 -17.02 9.40 -6.55
CA SER A 168 -17.71 8.77 -7.67
C SER A 168 -16.84 7.70 -8.33
N VAL A 169 -17.40 6.53 -8.60
CA VAL A 169 -16.75 5.43 -9.32
C VAL A 169 -16.16 5.88 -10.66
N LYS A 170 -16.73 6.93 -11.26
CA LYS A 170 -16.22 7.55 -12.49
C LYS A 170 -14.76 8.00 -12.38
N GLN A 171 -14.28 8.31 -11.17
CA GLN A 171 -12.88 8.69 -10.96
C GLN A 171 -11.92 7.52 -11.27
N SER A 172 -12.26 6.31 -10.86
CA SER A 172 -11.53 5.11 -11.27
C SER A 172 -11.76 4.77 -12.74
N ASP A 173 -13.00 4.89 -13.24
CA ASP A 173 -13.34 4.63 -14.66
C ASP A 173 -12.46 5.48 -15.60
N ILE A 174 -12.17 6.75 -15.26
CA ILE A 174 -11.28 7.63 -16.05
C ILE A 174 -9.86 7.03 -16.16
N VAL A 175 -9.26 6.61 -15.05
CA VAL A 175 -7.91 6.02 -15.03
C VAL A 175 -7.89 4.70 -15.81
N VAL A 176 -8.86 3.83 -15.57
CA VAL A 176 -9.02 2.54 -16.25
C VAL A 176 -9.13 2.72 -17.76
N ASN A 177 -9.98 3.63 -18.21
CA ASN A 177 -10.18 3.90 -19.63
C ASN A 177 -8.93 4.51 -20.28
N ALA A 178 -8.20 5.37 -19.56
CA ALA A 178 -6.95 5.93 -20.04
C ALA A 178 -5.87 4.86 -20.20
N MET A 179 -5.70 3.96 -19.21
CA MET A 179 -4.76 2.85 -19.31
C MET A 179 -5.08 1.89 -20.46
N LYS A 180 -6.37 1.53 -20.61
CA LYS A 180 -6.81 0.62 -21.68
C LYS A 180 -6.57 1.16 -23.10
N LYS A 181 -6.51 2.49 -23.24
CA LYS A 181 -6.20 3.15 -24.54
C LYS A 181 -4.71 3.17 -24.86
N CYS A 182 -3.86 2.95 -23.86
CA CYS A 182 -2.42 2.92 -24.05
C CYS A 182 -1.97 1.49 -24.37
N GLU A 183 -1.00 1.35 -25.27
CA GLU A 183 -0.35 0.07 -25.57
C GLU A 183 0.25 -0.54 -24.28
N GLY A 184 0.06 -1.84 -24.08
CA GLY A 184 0.53 -2.56 -22.89
C GLY A 184 -0.25 -2.28 -21.60
N GLY A 185 -1.23 -1.38 -21.59
CA GLY A 185 -1.98 -1.02 -20.39
C GLY A 185 -2.98 -2.08 -19.93
N ALA A 186 -3.70 -2.71 -20.86
CA ALA A 186 -4.73 -3.69 -20.52
C ALA A 186 -4.19 -4.93 -19.77
N PRO A 187 -3.06 -5.56 -20.15
CA PRO A 187 -2.51 -6.72 -19.43
C PRO A 187 -2.04 -6.40 -18.01
N ARG A 188 -1.80 -5.13 -17.70
CA ARG A 188 -1.29 -4.67 -16.39
C ARG A 188 -2.35 -4.04 -15.52
N LEU A 189 -3.63 -4.15 -15.90
CA LEU A 189 -4.75 -3.57 -15.19
C LEU A 189 -5.77 -4.63 -14.82
N HIS A 190 -6.07 -4.73 -13.51
CA HIS A 190 -7.27 -5.40 -13.01
C HIS A 190 -8.21 -4.38 -12.39
N TYR A 191 -9.50 -4.46 -12.70
CA TYR A 191 -10.49 -3.53 -12.18
C TYR A 191 -11.74 -4.24 -11.67
N ASP A 192 -11.91 -4.25 -10.36
CA ASP A 192 -13.14 -4.68 -9.70
C ASP A 192 -14.08 -3.49 -9.51
N ARG A 193 -15.04 -3.35 -10.43
CA ARG A 193 -16.13 -2.37 -10.35
C ARG A 193 -17.35 -3.04 -9.74
N ILE A 194 -17.51 -2.92 -8.40
CA ILE A 194 -18.40 -3.77 -7.63
C ILE A 194 -19.76 -3.10 -7.41
N ALA A 195 -20.83 -3.74 -7.89
CA ALA A 195 -22.19 -3.25 -7.75
C ALA A 195 -22.60 -3.15 -6.27
N GLY A 196 -23.21 -2.01 -5.90
CA GLY A 196 -23.74 -1.76 -4.56
C GLY A 196 -22.70 -1.59 -3.45
N MET A 197 -21.40 -1.68 -3.72
CA MET A 197 -20.35 -1.48 -2.72
C MET A 197 -20.24 0.00 -2.36
N SER A 198 -20.21 0.29 -1.05
CA SER A 198 -20.06 1.64 -0.50
C SER A 198 -18.58 2.07 -0.40
N HIS A 199 -18.36 3.38 -0.14
CA HIS A 199 -17.01 3.95 0.02
C HIS A 199 -16.16 3.26 1.08
N SER A 200 -16.72 2.89 2.22
CA SER A 200 -15.95 2.35 3.35
C SER A 200 -15.61 0.86 3.20
N ALA A 201 -16.32 0.11 2.36
CA ALA A 201 -16.17 -1.33 2.27
C ALA A 201 -14.75 -1.78 1.82
N PRO A 202 -14.10 -1.14 0.84
CA PRO A 202 -12.74 -1.51 0.42
C PRO A 202 -11.67 -1.37 1.50
N ALA A 203 -11.91 -0.61 2.59
CA ALA A 203 -10.97 -0.55 3.71
C ALA A 203 -10.68 -1.92 4.32
N ARG A 204 -11.60 -2.89 4.17
CA ARG A 204 -11.43 -4.26 4.65
C ARG A 204 -10.37 -5.04 3.89
N ILE A 205 -10.04 -4.64 2.66
CA ILE A 205 -9.01 -5.29 1.84
C ILE A 205 -7.64 -5.24 2.52
N PHE A 206 -7.34 -4.16 3.25
CA PHE A 206 -6.08 -4.04 4.00
C PHE A 206 -5.87 -5.13 5.06
N TYR A 207 -6.93 -5.83 5.47
CA TYR A 207 -6.87 -6.91 6.48
C TYR A 207 -6.78 -8.30 5.85
N MET A 208 -6.98 -8.43 4.54
CA MET A 208 -6.93 -9.69 3.82
C MET A 208 -5.47 -10.06 3.52
N LYS A 209 -5.07 -11.31 3.81
CA LYS A 209 -3.72 -11.78 3.47
C LYS A 209 -3.50 -11.81 1.96
N GLU A 210 -4.54 -12.12 1.21
CA GLU A 210 -4.55 -12.22 -0.26
C GLU A 210 -4.14 -10.90 -0.93
N CYS A 211 -4.41 -9.76 -0.28
CA CYS A 211 -3.97 -8.44 -0.73
C CYS A 211 -2.44 -8.36 -0.83
N TYR A 212 -1.75 -8.85 0.21
CA TYR A 212 -0.28 -8.82 0.27
C TYR A 212 0.33 -9.95 -0.55
N GLU A 213 -0.28 -11.13 -0.58
CA GLU A 213 0.12 -12.25 -1.43
C GLU A 213 0.15 -11.82 -2.90
N TRP A 214 -0.91 -11.13 -3.36
CA TRP A 214 -0.95 -10.60 -4.73
C TRP A 214 0.16 -9.57 -4.99
N LEU A 215 0.40 -8.63 -4.09
CA LEU A 215 1.51 -7.67 -4.24
C LEU A 215 2.84 -8.42 -4.39
N PHE A 216 3.09 -9.41 -3.53
CA PHE A 216 4.36 -10.14 -3.47
C PHE A 216 4.60 -11.11 -4.63
N GLU A 217 3.59 -11.39 -5.44
CA GLU A 217 3.73 -12.14 -6.69
C GLU A 217 4.48 -11.36 -7.78
N HIS A 218 4.67 -10.04 -7.62
CA HIS A 218 5.29 -9.17 -8.61
C HIS A 218 6.70 -8.76 -8.20
N CYS A 219 7.59 -8.69 -9.23
CA CYS A 219 8.94 -8.15 -9.09
C CYS A 219 9.24 -7.20 -10.28
N LEU A 220 10.05 -6.16 -10.07
CA LEU A 220 10.44 -5.25 -11.16
C LEU A 220 11.20 -5.96 -12.27
N THR A 221 11.88 -7.07 -11.95
CA THR A 221 12.65 -7.87 -12.89
C THR A 221 11.82 -8.88 -13.69
N ASP A 222 10.51 -9.00 -13.39
CA ASP A 222 9.63 -9.92 -14.13
C ASP A 222 9.44 -9.44 -15.58
N SER A 223 9.56 -10.34 -16.53
CA SER A 223 9.48 -10.03 -17.96
C SER A 223 8.08 -9.59 -18.39
N ALA A 224 7.02 -10.21 -17.88
CA ALA A 224 5.65 -9.95 -18.31
C ALA A 224 4.90 -8.94 -17.43
N ARG A 225 5.06 -8.98 -16.12
CA ARG A 225 4.39 -8.13 -15.11
C ARG A 225 2.88 -7.96 -15.37
N THR A 226 2.21 -9.03 -15.81
CA THR A 226 0.76 -9.04 -16.08
C THR A 226 -0.03 -9.22 -14.81
N VAL A 227 -1.27 -8.71 -14.77
CA VAL A 227 -2.17 -8.85 -13.63
C VAL A 227 -3.12 -10.01 -13.84
N ALA A 228 -3.04 -11.02 -12.97
CA ALA A 228 -3.95 -12.17 -12.95
C ALA A 228 -4.30 -12.51 -11.49
N PRO A 229 -5.28 -11.82 -10.86
CA PRO A 229 -5.63 -12.09 -9.48
C PRO A 229 -6.16 -13.52 -9.31
N LYS A 230 -5.66 -14.19 -8.26
CA LYS A 230 -6.07 -15.56 -7.89
C LYS A 230 -7.26 -15.60 -6.92
N PHE A 231 -7.74 -14.43 -6.51
CA PHE A 231 -8.91 -14.30 -5.64
C PHE A 231 -9.85 -13.20 -6.15
N THR A 232 -11.11 -13.24 -5.71
CA THR A 232 -12.13 -12.27 -6.09
C THR A 232 -12.48 -11.37 -4.93
N ILE A 233 -12.45 -10.06 -5.14
CA ILE A 233 -12.98 -9.09 -4.19
C ILE A 233 -14.47 -8.91 -4.46
N SER A 234 -15.29 -9.13 -3.43
CA SER A 234 -16.73 -8.99 -3.45
C SER A 234 -17.25 -8.49 -2.10
N ASN A 235 -18.49 -8.05 -2.05
CA ASN A 235 -19.14 -7.72 -0.77
C ASN A 235 -19.13 -8.90 0.21
N GLN A 236 -19.18 -10.14 -0.28
CA GLN A 236 -19.16 -11.35 0.56
C GLN A 236 -17.75 -11.62 1.10
N THR A 237 -16.70 -11.60 0.25
CA THR A 237 -15.32 -11.86 0.69
C THR A 237 -14.85 -10.82 1.71
N LEU A 238 -15.29 -9.56 1.57
CA LEU A 238 -14.95 -8.51 2.52
C LEU A 238 -15.58 -8.72 3.91
N ARG A 239 -16.66 -9.50 4.05
CA ARG A 239 -17.24 -9.81 5.37
C ARG A 239 -16.32 -10.69 6.23
N THR A 240 -15.45 -11.47 5.60
CA THR A 240 -14.53 -12.39 6.28
C THR A 240 -13.12 -11.84 6.43
N ALA A 241 -12.87 -10.60 6.06
CA ALA A 241 -11.53 -9.99 6.01
C ALA A 241 -10.76 -10.02 7.35
N TYR A 242 -11.47 -10.10 8.47
CA TYR A 242 -10.90 -10.07 9.84
C TYR A 242 -10.87 -11.44 10.53
N ARG A 243 -11.38 -12.50 9.89
CA ARG A 243 -11.65 -13.79 10.58
C ARG A 243 -10.44 -14.46 11.22
N ASP A 244 -9.24 -14.17 10.68
CA ASP A 244 -7.96 -14.74 11.13
C ASP A 244 -7.12 -13.72 11.93
N LEU A 245 -7.73 -12.61 12.33
CA LEU A 245 -7.06 -11.55 13.06
C LEU A 245 -7.61 -11.41 14.49
N SER A 246 -6.77 -10.92 15.39
CA SER A 246 -7.19 -10.57 16.74
C SER A 246 -8.18 -9.40 16.73
N SER A 247 -9.20 -9.46 17.58
CA SER A 247 -10.11 -8.34 17.80
C SER A 247 -9.43 -7.18 18.52
N ARG A 248 -8.32 -7.44 19.23
CA ARG A 248 -7.53 -6.45 19.96
C ARG A 248 -6.14 -6.31 19.35
N LYS A 249 -5.58 -5.12 19.41
CA LYS A 249 -4.19 -4.85 19.02
C LYS A 249 -3.22 -5.62 19.91
N GLN A 250 -2.20 -6.22 19.33
CA GLN A 250 -1.14 -6.90 20.08
C GLN A 250 -0.27 -5.86 20.77
N ILE A 251 -0.15 -5.99 22.10
CA ILE A 251 0.70 -5.12 22.91
C ILE A 251 2.15 -5.59 22.72
N GLY A 252 3.08 -4.69 22.42
CA GLY A 252 4.52 -4.98 22.35
C GLY A 252 5.20 -4.73 20.99
N LEU A 253 4.44 -4.40 19.94
CA LEU A 253 5.01 -4.03 18.64
C LEU A 253 5.60 -2.60 18.64
N ILE A 254 5.12 -1.71 19.53
CA ILE A 254 5.49 -0.29 19.52
C ILE A 254 6.77 -0.10 20.32
N LYS A 255 7.81 0.39 19.64
CA LYS A 255 9.01 0.96 20.26
C LYS A 255 8.92 2.49 20.16
N HIS A 256 9.05 3.16 21.30
CA HIS A 256 9.10 4.62 21.41
C HIS A 256 10.50 5.14 21.18
#